data_618b527d5615cd9986e9e520089319b6
#
_entry.id   618b527d5615cd9986e9e520089319b6
#
_cell.length_a   1.000
_cell.length_b   1.000
_cell.length_c   1.000
_cell.angle_alpha   90.00
_cell.angle_beta   90.00
_cell.angle_gamma   90.00
#
_symmetry.space_group_name_H-M   'P 1'
#
loop_
_entity.id
_entity.type
_entity.pdbx_description
1 polymer ?
#
loop_
_entity_poly.entity_id
_entity_poly.type
_entity_poly.pdbx_seq_one_letter_code
_entity_poly.pdbx_strand_id
1 'polypeptide(L)'
;MKDLNYQLMKLCKANRDGSFSTQATRLRILDLIANQLHELGYQRMQAKSLKPKHIDALVSLWKDHSISVGTYKNRLSALRWWANKVGKADMIPKDNSAYGIGKRSYIGEESKAHMLEVKQLEKISDPYVRLSLRLQSAFGLRREEAIKFSPNYAIKDDHIKLKASWTKGGRARSVPIRTDEQRKLLEDVRKLARGSALIPPERNYVEQRNRYDRQVRTAGIKNPHGLRHAYAQRRYEELTGWKAPLAGGPASKSLTIEQRALDEKARTVISRELGHDRTSITRTYL
;
A
#
# COMPACT_ATOMS: atom_id res chain seq x y z
N MET A 1 18.77 -18.89 -17.84
CA MET A 1 17.54 -18.92 -17.02
C MET A 1 17.19 -20.38 -16.80
N LYS A 2 16.91 -20.80 -15.56
CA LYS A 2 16.55 -22.20 -15.22
C LYS A 2 15.18 -22.54 -15.81
N ASP A 3 14.95 -23.81 -16.18
CA ASP A 3 13.70 -24.23 -16.86
C ASP A 3 12.43 -23.87 -16.08
N LEU A 4 12.43 -24.09 -14.76
CA LEU A 4 11.28 -23.76 -13.91
C LEU A 4 10.98 -22.26 -13.91
N ASN A 5 12.00 -21.39 -13.78
CA ASN A 5 11.84 -19.93 -13.84
C ASN A 5 11.19 -19.50 -15.16
N TYR A 6 11.67 -20.05 -16.28
CA TYR A 6 11.13 -19.75 -17.60
C TYR A 6 9.66 -20.17 -17.75
N GLN A 7 9.32 -21.40 -17.29
CA GLN A 7 7.95 -21.91 -17.35
C GLN A 7 7.01 -21.10 -16.47
N LEU A 8 7.41 -20.72 -15.25
CA LEU A 8 6.61 -19.88 -14.37
C LEU A 8 6.44 -18.46 -14.91
N MET A 9 7.46 -17.90 -15.56
CA MET A 9 7.35 -16.63 -16.26
C MET A 9 6.33 -16.73 -17.41
N LYS A 10 6.36 -17.78 -18.24
CA LYS A 10 5.37 -18.04 -19.28
C LYS A 10 3.95 -18.17 -18.71
N LEU A 11 3.81 -18.91 -17.61
CA LEU A 11 2.54 -19.11 -16.93
C LEU A 11 1.96 -17.77 -16.42
N CYS A 12 2.79 -16.89 -15.84
CA CYS A 12 2.39 -15.55 -15.43
C CYS A 12 1.98 -14.66 -16.61
N LYS A 13 2.70 -14.72 -17.72
CA LYS A 13 2.38 -13.93 -18.94
C LYS A 13 1.07 -14.37 -19.60
N ALA A 14 0.80 -15.67 -19.59
CA ALA A 14 -0.44 -16.25 -20.12
C ALA A 14 -1.67 -16.00 -19.22
N ASN A 15 -1.46 -15.73 -17.91
CA ASN A 15 -2.52 -15.55 -16.94
C ASN A 15 -2.38 -14.20 -16.21
N ARG A 16 -2.93 -13.15 -16.80
CA ARG A 16 -2.82 -11.77 -16.29
C ARG A 16 -3.86 -11.40 -15.24
N ASP A 17 -4.11 -12.29 -14.28
CA ASP A 17 -5.08 -12.07 -13.21
C ASP A 17 -4.62 -10.96 -12.24
N GLY A 18 -5.53 -10.07 -11.89
CA GLY A 18 -5.30 -8.98 -10.94
C GLY A 18 -4.62 -7.76 -11.54
N SER A 19 -4.30 -6.79 -10.69
CA SER A 19 -3.64 -5.55 -11.11
C SER A 19 -2.20 -5.79 -11.61
N PHE A 20 -1.65 -4.85 -12.39
CA PHE A 20 -0.24 -4.90 -12.81
C PHE A 20 0.74 -5.10 -11.64
N SER A 21 0.48 -4.45 -10.50
CA SER A 21 1.30 -4.63 -9.28
C SER A 21 1.19 -6.04 -8.71
N THR A 22 -0.02 -6.64 -8.73
CA THR A 22 -0.24 -8.02 -8.29
C THR A 22 0.50 -8.99 -9.20
N GLN A 23 0.42 -8.81 -10.51
CA GLN A 23 1.11 -9.63 -11.51
C GLN A 23 2.64 -9.55 -11.33
N ALA A 24 3.20 -8.35 -11.21
CA ALA A 24 4.64 -8.14 -11.01
C ALA A 24 5.13 -8.76 -9.69
N THR A 25 4.37 -8.61 -8.60
CA THR A 25 4.69 -9.19 -7.30
C THR A 25 4.65 -10.72 -7.36
N ARG A 26 3.63 -11.29 -8.01
CA ARG A 26 3.50 -12.74 -8.20
C ARG A 26 4.69 -13.30 -8.99
N LEU A 27 5.03 -12.67 -10.11
CA LEU A 27 6.17 -13.10 -10.93
C LEU A 27 7.47 -13.11 -10.11
N ARG A 28 7.76 -12.05 -9.37
CA ARG A 28 8.95 -11.96 -8.51
C ARG A 28 8.96 -13.03 -7.42
N ILE A 29 7.81 -13.32 -6.80
CA ILE A 29 7.73 -14.36 -5.77
C ILE A 29 7.93 -15.75 -6.37
N LEU A 30 7.33 -16.03 -7.53
CA LEU A 30 7.47 -17.33 -8.18
C LEU A 30 8.90 -17.55 -8.71
N ASP A 31 9.55 -16.49 -9.19
CA ASP A 31 10.97 -16.54 -9.58
C ASP A 31 11.87 -16.87 -8.37
N LEU A 32 11.64 -16.22 -7.22
CA LEU A 32 12.33 -16.54 -5.97
C LEU A 32 12.08 -18.01 -5.56
N ILE A 33 10.84 -18.47 -5.61
CA ILE A 33 10.48 -19.85 -5.25
C ILE A 33 11.16 -20.85 -6.16
N ALA A 34 11.23 -20.59 -7.47
CA ALA A 34 11.95 -21.45 -8.41
C ALA A 34 13.43 -21.55 -8.10
N ASN A 35 14.07 -20.45 -7.71
CA ASN A 35 15.48 -20.45 -7.30
C ASN A 35 15.68 -21.26 -6.01
N GLN A 36 14.82 -21.06 -5.01
CA GLN A 36 14.87 -21.81 -3.75
C GLN A 36 14.67 -23.32 -3.96
N LEU A 37 13.72 -23.72 -4.81
CA LEU A 37 13.52 -25.13 -5.16
C LEU A 37 14.77 -25.73 -5.84
N HIS A 38 15.40 -24.98 -6.71
CA HIS A 38 16.65 -25.42 -7.35
C HIS A 38 17.77 -25.60 -6.32
N GLU A 39 17.93 -24.68 -5.37
CA GLU A 39 18.91 -24.75 -4.27
C GLU A 39 18.64 -25.93 -3.32
N LEU A 40 17.36 -26.27 -3.12
CA LEU A 40 16.92 -27.45 -2.37
C LEU A 40 17.08 -28.79 -3.13
N GLY A 41 17.72 -28.78 -4.31
CA GLY A 41 18.03 -29.98 -5.10
C GLY A 41 16.98 -30.36 -6.15
N TYR A 42 15.89 -29.60 -6.30
CA TYR A 42 14.86 -29.86 -7.32
C TYR A 42 15.22 -29.22 -8.68
N GLN A 43 16.39 -29.56 -9.22
CA GLN A 43 17.03 -28.86 -10.36
C GLN A 43 16.31 -29.08 -11.70
N ARG A 44 15.70 -30.24 -11.93
CA ARG A 44 15.00 -30.61 -13.19
C ARG A 44 13.48 -30.48 -13.09
N MET A 45 13.00 -29.67 -12.14
CA MET A 45 11.58 -29.51 -11.90
C MET A 45 10.90 -28.67 -13.01
N GLN A 46 9.77 -29.14 -13.49
CA GLN A 46 8.88 -28.40 -14.40
C GLN A 46 7.70 -27.79 -13.61
N ALA A 47 7.05 -26.77 -14.19
CA ALA A 47 5.92 -26.11 -13.55
C ALA A 47 4.75 -27.06 -13.22
N LYS A 48 4.49 -28.05 -14.08
CA LYS A 48 3.46 -29.10 -13.86
C LYS A 48 3.89 -30.17 -12.84
N SER A 49 5.16 -30.24 -12.47
CA SER A 49 5.69 -31.26 -11.55
C SER A 49 5.53 -30.90 -10.08
N LEU A 50 4.82 -29.82 -9.75
CA LEU A 50 4.56 -29.40 -8.36
C LEU A 50 3.92 -30.56 -7.57
N LYS A 51 4.49 -30.86 -6.38
CA LYS A 51 4.06 -31.93 -5.47
C LYS A 51 4.09 -31.40 -4.02
N PRO A 52 3.36 -32.04 -3.06
CA PRO A 52 3.36 -31.65 -1.65
C PRO A 52 4.78 -31.50 -1.07
N LYS A 53 5.68 -32.45 -1.33
CA LYS A 53 7.07 -32.39 -0.85
C LYS A 53 7.82 -31.09 -1.20
N HIS A 54 7.49 -30.46 -2.33
CA HIS A 54 8.11 -29.19 -2.72
C HIS A 54 7.58 -28.04 -1.87
N ILE A 55 6.30 -28.09 -1.49
CA ILE A 55 5.67 -27.10 -0.60
C ILE A 55 6.27 -27.23 0.80
N ASP A 56 6.38 -28.46 1.30
CA ASP A 56 6.92 -28.74 2.64
C ASP A 56 8.37 -28.29 2.76
N ALA A 57 9.20 -28.58 1.73
CA ALA A 57 10.58 -28.14 1.69
C ALA A 57 10.71 -26.60 1.70
N LEU A 58 9.86 -25.88 0.93
CA LEU A 58 9.82 -24.42 0.94
C LEU A 58 9.35 -23.86 2.29
N VAL A 59 8.33 -24.48 2.88
CA VAL A 59 7.79 -24.07 4.19
C VAL A 59 8.84 -24.25 5.27
N SER A 60 9.59 -25.38 5.28
CA SER A 60 10.71 -25.60 6.19
C SER A 60 11.77 -24.53 6.02
N LEU A 61 12.27 -24.31 4.81
CA LEU A 61 13.24 -23.27 4.49
C LEU A 61 12.82 -21.89 4.98
N TRP A 62 11.52 -21.54 4.83
CA TRP A 62 11.02 -20.25 5.26
C TRP A 62 10.89 -20.13 6.77
N LYS A 63 10.67 -21.25 7.49
CA LYS A 63 10.72 -21.30 8.97
C LYS A 63 12.13 -21.07 9.46
N ASP A 64 13.10 -21.74 8.87
CA ASP A 64 14.52 -21.62 9.24
C ASP A 64 15.03 -20.19 9.02
N HIS A 65 14.56 -19.52 7.96
CA HIS A 65 14.87 -18.12 7.67
C HIS A 65 14.05 -17.11 8.49
N SER A 66 13.18 -17.54 9.40
CA SER A 66 12.38 -16.69 10.28
C SER A 66 11.66 -15.54 9.55
N ILE A 67 11.14 -15.79 8.34
CA ILE A 67 10.47 -14.76 7.56
C ILE A 67 9.18 -14.29 8.23
N SER A 68 8.81 -13.01 8.02
CA SER A 68 7.60 -12.46 8.64
C SER A 68 6.32 -13.19 8.18
N VAL A 69 5.31 -13.27 9.06
CA VAL A 69 3.97 -13.84 8.75
C VAL A 69 3.38 -13.26 7.47
N GLY A 70 3.59 -11.95 7.22
CA GLY A 70 3.12 -11.29 6.00
C GLY A 70 3.81 -11.80 4.74
N THR A 71 5.13 -12.02 4.79
CA THR A 71 5.93 -12.60 3.70
C THR A 71 5.50 -14.03 3.42
N TYR A 72 5.31 -14.82 4.47
CA TYR A 72 4.80 -16.18 4.37
C TYR A 72 3.48 -16.24 3.61
N LYS A 73 2.49 -15.45 4.04
CA LYS A 73 1.16 -15.41 3.42
C LYS A 73 1.23 -15.00 1.94
N ASN A 74 2.09 -14.07 1.60
CA ASN A 74 2.28 -13.65 0.20
C ASN A 74 2.89 -14.78 -0.65
N ARG A 75 3.89 -15.48 -0.11
CA ARG A 75 4.52 -16.61 -0.82
C ARG A 75 3.54 -17.77 -1.00
N LEU A 76 2.79 -18.16 0.03
CA LEU A 76 1.75 -19.17 -0.08
C LEU A 76 0.62 -18.79 -1.05
N SER A 77 0.25 -17.50 -1.10
CA SER A 77 -0.72 -17.03 -2.09
C SER A 77 -0.22 -17.23 -3.52
N ALA A 78 1.06 -16.96 -3.77
CA ALA A 78 1.67 -17.21 -5.09
C ALA A 78 1.76 -18.72 -5.41
N LEU A 79 2.09 -19.56 -4.43
CA LEU A 79 2.08 -21.04 -4.60
C LEU A 79 0.67 -21.58 -4.89
N ARG A 80 -0.36 -21.11 -4.17
CA ARG A 80 -1.76 -21.50 -4.45
C ARG A 80 -2.18 -21.09 -5.84
N TRP A 81 -1.80 -19.90 -6.27
CA TRP A 81 -2.06 -19.45 -7.64
C TRP A 81 -1.36 -20.35 -8.65
N TRP A 82 -0.08 -20.70 -8.44
CA TRP A 82 0.65 -21.64 -9.31
C TRP A 82 -0.01 -23.02 -9.32
N ALA A 83 -0.30 -23.62 -8.17
CA ALA A 83 -0.97 -24.91 -8.05
C ALA A 83 -2.31 -24.92 -8.81
N ASN A 84 -3.11 -23.86 -8.66
CA ASN A 84 -4.38 -23.71 -9.40
C ASN A 84 -4.17 -23.71 -10.91
N LYS A 85 -3.17 -22.94 -11.41
CA LYS A 85 -2.92 -22.85 -12.86
C LYS A 85 -2.35 -24.12 -13.49
N VAL A 86 -1.85 -25.06 -12.69
CA VAL A 86 -1.41 -26.38 -13.17
C VAL A 86 -2.37 -27.52 -12.81
N GLY A 87 -3.62 -27.18 -12.41
CA GLY A 87 -4.68 -28.16 -12.10
C GLY A 87 -4.49 -28.90 -10.79
N LYS A 88 -3.81 -28.29 -9.80
CA LYS A 88 -3.48 -28.92 -8.50
C LYS A 88 -3.90 -28.04 -7.32
N ALA A 89 -5.07 -27.38 -7.42
CA ALA A 89 -5.55 -26.40 -6.44
C ALA A 89 -5.65 -26.95 -5.01
N ASP A 90 -6.07 -28.22 -4.86
CA ASP A 90 -6.32 -28.86 -3.56
C ASP A 90 -5.05 -29.31 -2.84
N MET A 91 -3.88 -29.23 -3.51
CA MET A 91 -2.60 -29.62 -2.94
C MET A 91 -2.16 -28.73 -1.77
N ILE A 92 -2.61 -27.48 -1.75
CA ILE A 92 -2.20 -26.50 -0.74
C ILE A 92 -3.43 -26.10 0.09
N PRO A 93 -3.51 -26.43 1.38
CA PRO A 93 -4.61 -26.04 2.24
C PRO A 93 -4.94 -24.55 2.14
N LYS A 94 -6.23 -24.22 2.16
CA LYS A 94 -6.69 -22.81 2.11
C LYS A 94 -6.29 -22.05 3.38
N ASP A 95 -6.34 -22.71 4.53
CA ASP A 95 -5.92 -22.13 5.80
C ASP A 95 -4.40 -22.25 5.98
N ASN A 96 -3.80 -21.14 6.40
CA ASN A 96 -2.37 -21.09 6.69
C ASN A 96 -1.99 -21.71 8.04
N SER A 97 -2.96 -21.96 8.92
CA SER A 97 -2.75 -22.67 10.20
C SER A 97 -2.20 -24.08 10.00
N ALA A 98 -2.56 -24.75 8.87
CA ALA A 98 -2.02 -26.04 8.48
C ALA A 98 -0.48 -26.06 8.38
N TYR A 99 0.14 -24.91 8.19
CA TYR A 99 1.61 -24.75 8.17
C TYR A 99 2.18 -24.12 9.47
N GLY A 100 1.34 -23.99 10.51
CA GLY A 100 1.73 -23.35 11.77
C GLY A 100 1.93 -21.82 11.64
N ILE A 101 1.32 -21.20 10.64
CA ILE A 101 1.47 -19.75 10.38
C ILE A 101 0.36 -19.00 11.11
N GLY A 102 0.73 -18.16 12.06
CA GLY A 102 -0.17 -17.36 12.87
C GLY A 102 -0.97 -16.32 12.09
N LYS A 103 -1.89 -15.65 12.79
CA LYS A 103 -2.62 -14.50 12.26
C LYS A 103 -1.67 -13.30 12.13
N ARG A 104 -1.76 -12.58 11.01
CA ARG A 104 -1.03 -11.33 10.84
C ARG A 104 -1.68 -10.23 11.67
N SER A 105 -0.94 -9.63 12.60
CA SER A 105 -1.36 -8.36 13.20
C SER A 105 -1.14 -7.22 12.21
N TYR A 106 -2.16 -6.37 12.07
CA TYR A 106 -2.09 -5.13 11.27
C TYR A 106 -2.01 -3.90 12.17
N ILE A 107 -2.25 -4.08 13.46
CA ILE A 107 -2.21 -3.02 14.46
C ILE A 107 -0.81 -3.00 15.03
N GLY A 108 -0.11 -1.88 14.84
CA GLY A 108 1.17 -1.63 15.50
C GLY A 108 0.94 -1.08 16.91
N GLU A 109 1.89 -1.26 17.78
CA GLU A 109 1.89 -0.66 19.12
C GLU A 109 2.34 0.80 19.08
N GLU A 110 3.04 1.19 18.01
CA GLU A 110 3.58 2.53 17.83
C GLU A 110 2.96 3.24 16.63
N SER A 111 2.86 4.57 16.73
CA SER A 111 2.43 5.42 15.63
C SER A 111 3.44 5.38 14.49
N LYS A 112 2.94 5.17 13.28
CA LYS A 112 3.71 5.29 12.03
C LYS A 112 3.55 6.67 11.38
N ALA A 113 2.96 7.61 12.10
CA ALA A 113 2.79 8.97 11.61
C ALA A 113 4.16 9.62 11.38
N HIS A 114 4.26 10.31 10.26
CA HIS A 114 5.43 11.09 9.89
C HIS A 114 4.98 12.48 9.47
N MET A 115 5.55 13.49 10.09
CA MET A 115 5.32 14.89 9.68
C MET A 115 6.34 15.27 8.61
N LEU A 116 5.87 15.98 7.60
CA LEU A 116 6.72 16.45 6.51
C LEU A 116 7.44 17.72 6.95
N GLU A 117 8.76 17.62 7.10
CA GLU A 117 9.59 18.72 7.54
C GLU A 117 10.01 19.64 6.38
N VAL A 118 10.14 20.94 6.64
CA VAL A 118 10.60 21.92 5.66
C VAL A 118 11.98 21.55 5.10
N LYS A 119 12.92 21.17 5.98
CA LYS A 119 14.28 20.74 5.59
C LYS A 119 14.28 19.50 4.65
N GLN A 120 13.30 18.63 4.79
CA GLN A 120 13.14 17.47 3.90
C GLN A 120 12.61 17.90 2.53
N LEU A 121 11.64 18.83 2.49
CA LEU A 121 11.11 19.38 1.23
C LEU A 121 12.15 20.17 0.44
N GLU A 122 13.04 20.91 1.10
CA GLU A 122 14.12 21.66 0.48
C GLU A 122 15.12 20.77 -0.27
N LYS A 123 15.37 19.55 0.24
CA LYS A 123 16.21 18.53 -0.42
C LYS A 123 15.58 17.90 -1.66
N ILE A 124 14.30 18.17 -1.91
CA ILE A 124 13.60 17.62 -3.08
C ILE A 124 13.66 18.64 -4.21
N SER A 125 14.49 18.37 -5.20
CA SER A 125 14.69 19.27 -6.34
C SER A 125 13.55 19.25 -7.35
N ASP A 126 12.82 18.11 -7.47
CA ASP A 126 11.74 17.91 -8.42
C ASP A 126 10.42 18.52 -7.88
N PRO A 127 9.87 19.59 -8.52
CA PRO A 127 8.66 20.26 -8.02
C PRO A 127 7.41 19.37 -8.06
N TYR A 128 7.31 18.44 -9.00
CA TYR A 128 6.19 17.49 -9.07
C TYR A 128 6.21 16.51 -7.89
N VAL A 129 7.40 16.05 -7.49
CA VAL A 129 7.57 15.20 -6.30
C VAL A 129 7.26 15.98 -5.04
N ARG A 130 7.71 17.22 -4.94
CA ARG A 130 7.45 18.10 -3.78
C ARG A 130 5.96 18.32 -3.57
N LEU A 131 5.21 18.64 -4.63
CA LEU A 131 3.75 18.81 -4.55
C LEU A 131 3.02 17.49 -4.28
N SER A 132 3.49 16.38 -4.84
CA SER A 132 2.92 15.06 -4.51
C SER A 132 3.04 14.73 -3.01
N LEU A 133 4.16 15.03 -2.36
CA LEU A 133 4.34 14.86 -0.91
C LEU A 133 3.45 15.80 -0.10
N ARG A 134 3.35 17.07 -0.50
CA ARG A 134 2.45 18.03 0.15
C ARG A 134 0.99 17.59 0.06
N LEU A 135 0.54 17.06 -1.09
CA LEU A 135 -0.81 16.49 -1.25
C LEU A 135 -1.04 15.27 -0.35
N GLN A 136 -0.04 14.39 -0.21
CA GLN A 136 -0.15 13.25 0.72
C GLN A 136 -0.31 13.72 2.16
N SER A 137 0.45 14.72 2.58
CA SER A 137 0.38 15.29 3.91
C SER A 137 -0.95 16.02 4.17
N ALA A 138 -1.41 16.85 3.21
CA ALA A 138 -2.58 17.71 3.37
C ALA A 138 -3.91 16.97 3.24
N PHE A 139 -3.99 15.90 2.45
CA PHE A 139 -5.23 15.18 2.12
C PHE A 139 -5.16 13.67 2.38
N GLY A 140 -4.09 13.17 2.98
CA GLY A 140 -3.93 11.75 3.27
C GLY A 140 -3.86 10.86 2.01
N LEU A 141 -3.42 11.39 0.87
CA LEU A 141 -3.36 10.64 -0.38
C LEU A 141 -2.34 9.51 -0.32
N ARG A 142 -2.61 8.42 -1.06
CA ARG A 142 -1.58 7.42 -1.36
C ARG A 142 -0.59 7.99 -2.39
N ARG A 143 0.64 7.48 -2.42
CA ARG A 143 1.66 7.90 -3.39
C ARG A 143 1.14 7.92 -4.84
N GLU A 144 0.48 6.87 -5.27
CA GLU A 144 -0.06 6.77 -6.63
C GLU A 144 -1.15 7.81 -6.91
N GLU A 145 -2.02 8.04 -5.93
CA GLU A 145 -3.09 9.04 -6.02
C GLU A 145 -2.52 10.45 -6.15
N ALA A 146 -1.45 10.76 -5.39
CA ALA A 146 -0.79 12.05 -5.42
C ALA A 146 -0.01 12.28 -6.74
N ILE A 147 0.70 11.28 -7.25
CA ILE A 147 1.42 11.37 -8.53
C ILE A 147 0.44 11.52 -9.72
N LYS A 148 -0.66 10.75 -9.71
CA LYS A 148 -1.68 10.80 -10.76
C LYS A 148 -2.68 11.94 -10.62
N PHE A 149 -2.56 12.77 -9.59
CA PHE A 149 -3.49 13.86 -9.30
C PHE A 149 -3.52 14.87 -10.46
N SER A 150 -4.68 14.99 -11.11
CA SER A 150 -4.93 15.94 -12.19
C SER A 150 -5.87 17.03 -11.67
N PRO A 151 -5.40 18.28 -11.54
CA PRO A 151 -6.15 19.36 -10.88
C PRO A 151 -7.48 19.66 -11.57
N ASN A 152 -7.54 19.67 -12.91
CA ASN A 152 -8.77 19.97 -13.65
C ASN A 152 -9.91 18.98 -13.37
N TYR A 153 -9.56 17.73 -13.12
CA TYR A 153 -10.56 16.73 -12.73
C TYR A 153 -10.82 16.75 -11.22
N ALA A 154 -9.75 16.83 -10.44
CA ALA A 154 -9.81 16.54 -9.01
C ALA A 154 -10.34 17.68 -8.17
N ILE A 155 -10.02 18.94 -8.49
CA ILE A 155 -10.33 20.08 -7.63
C ILE A 155 -11.77 20.53 -7.89
N LYS A 156 -12.59 20.51 -6.81
CA LYS A 156 -13.94 21.05 -6.74
C LYS A 156 -13.97 22.18 -5.72
N ASP A 157 -15.09 22.84 -5.56
CA ASP A 157 -15.22 24.04 -4.72
C ASP A 157 -14.91 23.75 -3.24
N ASP A 158 -15.45 22.64 -2.72
CA ASP A 158 -15.38 22.26 -1.29
C ASP A 158 -14.62 20.95 -1.04
N HIS A 159 -14.23 20.21 -2.09
CA HIS A 159 -13.54 18.94 -1.95
C HIS A 159 -12.62 18.63 -3.14
N ILE A 160 -11.71 17.68 -2.92
CA ILE A 160 -11.02 17.02 -4.03
C ILE A 160 -11.67 15.68 -4.34
N LYS A 161 -11.85 15.35 -5.61
CA LYS A 161 -12.38 14.07 -6.12
C LYS A 161 -11.28 13.22 -6.74
N LEU A 162 -11.10 12.00 -6.27
CA LEU A 162 -10.11 11.05 -6.77
C LEU A 162 -10.77 10.04 -7.69
N LYS A 163 -10.20 9.85 -8.90
CA LYS A 163 -10.67 8.85 -9.86
C LYS A 163 -10.48 7.43 -9.34
N ALA A 164 -11.42 6.55 -9.67
CA ALA A 164 -11.31 5.12 -9.41
C ALA A 164 -9.98 4.50 -9.90
N SER A 165 -9.53 4.90 -11.10
CA SER A 165 -8.29 4.42 -11.70
C SER A 165 -7.00 4.88 -11.00
N TRP A 166 -7.08 5.86 -10.08
CA TRP A 166 -5.93 6.30 -9.27
C TRP A 166 -5.86 5.55 -7.94
N THR A 167 -6.98 4.98 -7.50
CA THR A 167 -7.13 4.45 -6.16
C THR A 167 -6.90 2.93 -6.11
N LYS A 168 -6.35 2.46 -5.01
CA LYS A 168 -6.25 1.01 -4.75
C LYS A 168 -7.68 0.45 -4.57
N GLY A 169 -8.02 -0.57 -5.38
CA GLY A 169 -9.33 -1.19 -5.36
C GLY A 169 -10.36 -0.54 -6.29
N GLY A 170 -9.94 0.45 -7.11
CA GLY A 170 -10.79 1.00 -8.18
C GLY A 170 -12.02 1.78 -7.69
N ARG A 171 -11.93 2.47 -6.53
CA ARG A 171 -13.05 3.23 -5.96
C ARG A 171 -12.76 4.72 -5.94
N ALA A 172 -13.62 5.48 -6.58
CA ALA A 172 -13.60 6.93 -6.47
C ALA A 172 -13.94 7.36 -5.04
N ARG A 173 -13.36 8.47 -4.59
CA ARG A 173 -13.72 9.11 -3.31
C ARG A 173 -13.47 10.60 -3.34
N SER A 174 -14.10 11.28 -2.40
CA SER A 174 -13.89 12.71 -2.15
C SER A 174 -13.22 12.92 -0.80
N VAL A 175 -12.38 13.97 -0.72
CA VAL A 175 -11.77 14.43 0.52
C VAL A 175 -12.06 15.93 0.64
N PRO A 176 -12.66 16.42 1.73
CA PRO A 176 -13.03 17.82 1.84
C PRO A 176 -11.80 18.75 1.91
N ILE A 177 -11.96 19.95 1.37
CA ILE A 177 -11.03 21.07 1.51
C ILE A 177 -11.47 21.86 2.72
N ARG A 178 -10.64 21.97 3.76
CA ARG A 178 -11.02 22.53 5.06
C ARG A 178 -10.21 23.76 5.46
N THR A 179 -9.03 23.94 4.88
CA THR A 179 -8.15 25.03 5.29
C THR A 179 -7.65 25.84 4.08
N ASP A 180 -7.25 27.08 4.34
CA ASP A 180 -6.68 27.95 3.30
C ASP A 180 -5.32 27.44 2.81
N GLU A 181 -4.54 26.77 3.65
CA GLU A 181 -3.29 26.11 3.25
C GLU A 181 -3.55 24.99 2.22
N GLN A 182 -4.65 24.23 2.40
CA GLN A 182 -5.07 23.24 1.40
C GLN A 182 -5.45 23.92 0.08
N ARG A 183 -6.21 25.03 0.12
CA ARG A 183 -6.58 25.80 -1.08
C ARG A 183 -5.35 26.33 -1.80
N LYS A 184 -4.43 26.97 -1.07
CA LYS A 184 -3.16 27.48 -1.61
C LYS A 184 -2.31 26.38 -2.23
N LEU A 185 -2.22 25.21 -1.58
CA LEU A 185 -1.55 24.04 -2.15
C LEU A 185 -2.18 23.60 -3.48
N LEU A 186 -3.50 23.56 -3.56
CA LEU A 186 -4.20 23.18 -4.79
C LEU A 186 -3.99 24.19 -5.93
N GLU A 187 -3.83 25.48 -5.62
CA GLU A 187 -3.42 26.50 -6.60
C GLU A 187 -2.00 26.26 -7.10
N ASP A 188 -1.05 25.96 -6.20
CA ASP A 188 0.33 25.60 -6.59
C ASP A 188 0.32 24.39 -7.54
N VAL A 189 -0.52 23.39 -7.24
CA VAL A 189 -0.69 22.19 -8.08
C VAL A 189 -1.27 22.55 -9.45
N ARG A 190 -2.28 23.44 -9.53
CA ARG A 190 -2.85 23.91 -10.81
C ARG A 190 -1.82 24.62 -11.67
N LYS A 191 -1.02 25.52 -11.05
CA LYS A 191 0.02 26.28 -11.74
C LYS A 191 1.11 25.37 -12.32
N LEU A 192 1.56 24.36 -11.57
CA LEU A 192 2.61 23.46 -12.04
C LEU A 192 2.10 22.45 -13.08
N ALA A 193 0.97 21.81 -12.82
CA ALA A 193 0.44 20.73 -13.65
C ALA A 193 -0.19 21.21 -14.97
N ARG A 194 -0.56 22.49 -15.07
CA ARG A 194 -1.17 23.10 -16.28
C ARG A 194 -2.28 22.26 -16.89
N GLY A 195 -3.13 21.66 -16.04
CA GLY A 195 -4.24 20.81 -16.47
C GLY A 195 -3.94 19.33 -16.60
N SER A 196 -2.68 18.93 -16.65
CA SER A 196 -2.24 17.52 -16.65
C SER A 196 -2.20 16.90 -15.26
N ALA A 197 -1.69 15.68 -15.13
CA ALA A 197 -1.38 15.09 -13.83
C ALA A 197 -0.08 15.68 -13.24
N LEU A 198 0.24 15.35 -11.98
CA LEU A 198 1.56 15.63 -11.40
C LEU A 198 2.63 14.66 -11.93
N ILE A 199 2.57 14.45 -13.25
CA ILE A 199 3.56 13.73 -14.05
C ILE A 199 3.96 14.69 -15.16
N PRO A 200 5.23 15.11 -15.23
CA PRO A 200 5.68 16.02 -16.28
C PRO A 200 5.55 15.37 -17.67
N PRO A 201 5.34 16.18 -18.74
CA PRO A 201 5.05 15.64 -20.09
C PRO A 201 6.08 14.66 -20.63
N GLU A 202 7.35 14.83 -20.24
CA GLU A 202 8.49 14.00 -20.67
C GLU A 202 8.57 12.66 -19.94
N ARG A 203 7.65 12.35 -19.00
CA ARG A 203 7.69 11.12 -18.19
C ARG A 203 6.37 10.38 -18.21
N ASN A 204 6.46 9.06 -18.17
CA ASN A 204 5.33 8.20 -17.83
C ASN A 204 5.22 8.02 -16.29
N TYR A 205 4.13 7.36 -15.86
CA TYR A 205 3.88 7.10 -14.43
C TYR A 205 5.01 6.32 -13.75
N VAL A 206 5.59 5.32 -14.43
CA VAL A 206 6.64 4.47 -13.83
C VAL A 206 7.91 5.28 -13.60
N GLU A 207 8.28 6.10 -14.56
CA GLU A 207 9.45 7.00 -14.47
C GLU A 207 9.27 8.04 -13.35
N GLN A 208 8.09 8.68 -13.29
CA GLN A 208 7.80 9.64 -12.23
C GLN A 208 7.74 8.99 -10.84
N ARG A 209 7.18 7.78 -10.73
CA ARG A 209 7.22 7.01 -9.47
C ARG A 209 8.65 6.67 -9.05
N ASN A 210 9.49 6.25 -9.98
CA ASN A 210 10.90 5.94 -9.69
C ASN A 210 11.67 7.22 -9.30
N ARG A 211 11.35 8.34 -9.94
CA ARG A 211 11.89 9.67 -9.57
C ARG A 211 11.46 10.06 -8.17
N TYR A 212 10.16 9.91 -7.85
CA TYR A 212 9.60 10.13 -6.53
C TYR A 212 10.35 9.28 -5.48
N ASP A 213 10.47 7.97 -5.68
CA ASP A 213 11.11 7.06 -4.72
C ASP A 213 12.59 7.42 -4.48
N ARG A 214 13.31 7.83 -5.50
CA ARG A 214 14.71 8.30 -5.39
C ARG A 214 14.80 9.59 -4.59
N GLN A 215 14.02 10.61 -4.93
CA GLN A 215 14.02 11.92 -4.27
C GLN A 215 13.64 11.82 -2.78
N VAL A 216 12.61 11.05 -2.48
CA VAL A 216 12.14 10.77 -1.11
C VAL A 216 13.24 10.11 -0.27
N ARG A 217 13.96 9.15 -0.85
CA ARG A 217 15.10 8.48 -0.18
C ARG A 217 16.25 9.47 0.07
N THR A 218 16.63 10.26 -0.92
CA THR A 218 17.68 11.27 -0.80
C THR A 218 17.32 12.34 0.23
N ALA A 219 16.05 12.71 0.36
CA ALA A 219 15.57 13.65 1.37
C ALA A 219 15.51 13.06 2.79
N GLY A 220 15.83 11.77 2.97
CA GLY A 220 15.78 11.09 4.28
C GLY A 220 14.37 10.76 4.76
N ILE A 221 13.37 10.75 3.89
CA ILE A 221 11.99 10.37 4.23
C ILE A 221 11.87 8.84 4.18
N LYS A 222 11.98 8.18 5.34
CA LYS A 222 12.00 6.71 5.43
C LYS A 222 10.64 6.07 5.14
N ASN A 223 9.56 6.70 5.53
CA ASN A 223 8.19 6.15 5.41
C ASN A 223 7.20 7.21 4.90
N PRO A 224 7.15 7.49 3.59
CA PRO A 224 6.21 8.50 3.06
C PRO A 224 4.73 8.13 3.26
N HIS A 225 4.40 6.84 3.50
CA HIS A 225 3.04 6.44 3.88
C HIS A 225 2.66 6.94 5.29
N GLY A 226 3.63 7.24 6.13
CA GLY A 226 3.44 7.87 7.44
C GLY A 226 2.78 9.25 7.37
N LEU A 227 2.90 9.98 6.26
CA LEU A 227 2.16 11.23 6.02
C LEU A 227 0.63 11.02 6.06
N ARG A 228 0.18 9.88 5.56
CA ARG A 228 -1.24 9.52 5.61
C ARG A 228 -1.68 9.10 7.01
N HIS A 229 -0.79 8.49 7.81
CA HIS A 229 -1.05 8.25 9.23
C HIS A 229 -1.16 9.58 9.98
N ALA A 230 -0.26 10.52 9.74
CA ALA A 230 -0.31 11.84 10.34
C ALA A 230 -1.61 12.61 9.97
N TYR A 231 -2.03 12.53 8.71
CA TYR A 231 -3.33 13.07 8.28
C TYR A 231 -4.49 12.47 9.08
N ALA A 232 -4.53 11.13 9.19
CA ALA A 232 -5.60 10.45 9.91
C ALA A 232 -5.67 10.85 11.38
N GLN A 233 -4.50 10.93 12.05
CA GLN A 233 -4.41 11.30 13.47
C GLN A 233 -4.81 12.76 13.71
N ARG A 234 -4.35 13.70 12.88
CA ARG A 234 -4.80 15.10 12.92
C ARG A 234 -6.31 15.21 12.71
N ARG A 235 -6.81 14.49 11.68
CA ARG A 235 -8.24 14.50 11.37
C ARG A 235 -9.10 13.94 12.50
N TYR A 236 -8.59 12.93 13.17
CA TYR A 236 -9.24 12.35 14.35
C TYR A 236 -9.32 13.37 15.50
N GLU A 237 -8.21 14.05 15.80
CA GLU A 237 -8.15 15.09 16.84
C GLU A 237 -9.08 16.28 16.51
N GLU A 238 -9.15 16.72 15.25
CA GLU A 238 -10.09 17.73 14.78
C GLU A 238 -11.57 17.34 15.02
N LEU A 239 -11.88 16.05 14.85
CA LEU A 239 -13.26 15.55 14.95
C LEU A 239 -13.69 15.21 16.38
N THR A 240 -12.76 14.84 17.23
CA THR A 240 -13.04 14.34 18.59
C THR A 240 -12.64 15.32 19.69
N GLY A 241 -11.68 16.20 19.44
CA GLY A 241 -11.08 17.08 20.45
C GLY A 241 -9.95 16.44 21.27
N TRP A 242 -9.60 15.18 20.99
CA TRP A 242 -8.47 14.49 21.67
C TRP A 242 -7.64 13.68 20.68
N LYS A 243 -6.39 13.35 21.09
CA LYS A 243 -5.44 12.60 20.26
C LYS A 243 -5.93 11.18 19.99
N ALA A 244 -5.56 10.65 18.83
CA ALA A 244 -5.78 9.24 18.51
C ALA A 244 -5.01 8.31 19.47
N PRO A 245 -5.51 7.08 19.75
CA PRO A 245 -4.82 6.14 20.63
C PRO A 245 -3.34 5.90 20.29
N LEU A 246 -3.00 5.73 19.01
CA LEU A 246 -1.60 5.57 18.58
C LEU A 246 -0.77 6.87 18.67
N ALA A 247 -1.40 8.02 18.87
CA ALA A 247 -0.75 9.30 19.11
C ALA A 247 -0.71 9.69 20.61
N GLY A 248 -0.97 8.73 21.51
CA GLY A 248 -0.97 8.92 22.95
C GLY A 248 -2.31 9.40 23.52
N GLY A 249 -3.38 9.30 22.76
CA GLY A 249 -4.74 9.57 23.24
C GLY A 249 -5.37 8.38 23.99
N PRO A 250 -6.60 8.56 24.53
CA PRO A 250 -7.27 7.55 25.32
C PRO A 250 -7.56 6.29 24.49
N ALA A 251 -7.39 5.12 25.08
CA ALA A 251 -7.79 3.87 24.48
C ALA A 251 -9.33 3.80 24.37
N SER A 252 -9.86 3.16 23.32
CA SER A 252 -11.32 3.05 23.12
C SER A 252 -12.07 2.43 24.30
N LYS A 253 -11.39 1.63 25.14
CA LYS A 253 -11.96 1.01 26.34
C LYS A 253 -12.21 2.02 27.47
N SER A 254 -11.43 3.09 27.52
CA SER A 254 -11.51 4.13 28.58
C SER A 254 -12.46 5.28 28.24
N LEU A 255 -13.07 5.28 27.05
CA LEU A 255 -13.99 6.32 26.61
C LEU A 255 -15.36 6.17 27.27
N THR A 256 -16.02 7.32 27.60
CA THR A 256 -17.43 7.34 28.02
C THR A 256 -18.36 6.91 26.86
N ILE A 257 -19.66 6.77 27.11
CA ILE A 257 -20.65 6.40 26.10
C ILE A 257 -20.67 7.47 24.99
N GLU A 258 -20.74 8.74 25.35
CA GLU A 258 -20.79 9.89 24.43
C GLU A 258 -19.48 9.96 23.61
N GLN A 259 -18.33 9.79 24.28
CA GLN A 259 -17.03 9.76 23.61
C GLN A 259 -16.89 8.60 22.62
N ARG A 260 -17.45 7.42 22.94
CA ARG A 260 -17.46 6.27 22.00
C ARG A 260 -18.27 6.57 20.74
N ALA A 261 -19.42 7.20 20.89
CA ALA A 261 -20.25 7.61 19.74
C ALA A 261 -19.48 8.59 18.84
N LEU A 262 -18.75 9.54 19.42
CA LEU A 262 -17.93 10.50 18.68
C LEU A 262 -16.70 9.82 18.04
N ASP A 263 -16.02 8.90 18.73
CA ASP A 263 -14.91 8.06 18.19
C ASP A 263 -15.38 7.27 16.95
N GLU A 264 -16.54 6.61 17.03
CA GLU A 264 -17.10 5.83 15.93
C GLU A 264 -17.45 6.71 14.72
N LYS A 265 -18.07 7.87 14.96
CA LYS A 265 -18.37 8.87 13.93
C LYS A 265 -17.08 9.36 13.26
N ALA A 266 -16.06 9.72 14.03
CA ALA A 266 -14.76 10.16 13.53
C ALA A 266 -14.08 9.08 12.68
N ARG A 267 -14.04 7.83 13.15
CA ARG A 267 -13.52 6.70 12.40
C ARG A 267 -14.25 6.47 11.09
N THR A 268 -15.55 6.64 11.08
CA THR A 268 -16.38 6.51 9.87
C THR A 268 -16.02 7.58 8.84
N VAL A 269 -15.91 8.84 9.26
CA VAL A 269 -15.51 9.96 8.40
C VAL A 269 -14.11 9.70 7.82
N ILE A 270 -13.13 9.40 8.67
CA ILE A 270 -11.75 9.16 8.25
C ILE A 270 -11.65 7.94 7.32
N SER A 271 -12.40 6.87 7.60
CA SER A 271 -12.46 5.69 6.75
C SER A 271 -12.88 6.05 5.31
N ARG A 272 -13.91 6.89 5.17
CA ARG A 272 -14.39 7.39 3.87
C ARG A 272 -13.37 8.29 3.19
N GLU A 273 -12.81 9.28 3.89
CA GLU A 273 -11.76 10.17 3.37
C GLU A 273 -10.54 9.40 2.91
N LEU A 274 -10.15 8.35 3.62
CA LEU A 274 -9.05 7.47 3.26
C LEU A 274 -9.42 6.40 2.21
N GLY A 275 -10.69 6.22 1.85
CA GLY A 275 -11.16 5.22 0.87
C GLY A 275 -11.01 3.78 1.37
N HIS A 276 -11.48 3.53 2.57
CA HIS A 276 -11.59 2.19 3.15
C HIS A 276 -13.06 1.78 3.25
N ASP A 277 -13.34 0.49 3.04
CA ASP A 277 -14.70 -0.08 3.12
C ASP A 277 -15.14 -0.38 4.55
N ARG A 278 -14.18 -0.49 5.46
CA ARG A 278 -14.42 -0.92 6.83
C ARG A 278 -13.75 0.04 7.79
N THR A 279 -14.50 0.53 8.76
CA THR A 279 -13.98 1.37 9.85
C THR A 279 -12.88 0.67 10.65
N SER A 280 -12.92 -0.67 10.75
CA SER A 280 -11.88 -1.46 11.42
C SER A 280 -10.46 -1.23 10.88
N ILE A 281 -10.31 -0.82 9.60
CA ILE A 281 -9.01 -0.51 9.02
C ILE A 281 -8.41 0.76 9.64
N THR A 282 -9.23 1.68 10.16
CA THR A 282 -8.75 2.90 10.83
C THR A 282 -7.88 2.61 12.05
N ARG A 283 -8.05 1.44 12.70
CA ARG A 283 -7.17 0.99 13.81
C ARG A 283 -5.69 0.92 13.43
N THR A 284 -5.38 0.82 12.13
CA THR A 284 -3.99 0.83 11.65
C THR A 284 -3.39 2.25 11.68
N TYR A 285 -4.21 3.28 11.66
CA TYR A 285 -3.80 4.68 11.58
C TYR A 285 -3.95 5.40 12.92
N LEU A 286 -4.97 5.02 13.71
CA LEU A 286 -5.43 5.68 14.93
C LEU A 286 -5.09 4.78 16.16
#